data_cdfbcb78cfaf9ac321ec6c8048657fd0
#
_entry.id   cdfbcb78cfaf9ac321ec6c8048657fd0
#
_cell.length_a   1.000
_cell.length_b   1.000
_cell.length_c   1.000
_cell.angle_alpha   90.00
_cell.angle_beta   90.00
_cell.angle_gamma   90.00
#
_symmetry.space_group_name_H-M   'P 1'
#
loop_
_entity.id
_entity.type
_entity.pdbx_description
1 polymer ?
#
loop_
_entity_poly.entity_id
_entity_poly.type
_entity_poly.pdbx_seq_one_letter_code
_entity_poly.pdbx_strand_id
1 'polypeptide(L)'
;TFVLTIFGTFLTRSGLIASVHSFARSDIGQYFVWYLAFLILGIAALMIWRLPNLKSDNEIESLVSREFAFLLNNWVLLGMMVFVLIATTFPLFSEWLRGEEVTVGPGFYNKWMVPLGIVLLFLAGLGPLIAWRKATGSKLLRALLFPVGVGVSVAVLQALFGARLGYPPVVAPTEIYDTSTGTVLAWISAVAPVVSFATCAFVLASVGQEFWRGVRVRMGALAKE
;
A
#
# COMPACT_ATOMS: atom_id res chain seq x y z
N THR A 1 12.23 8.78 -3.66
CA THR A 1 11.60 8.26 -4.89
C THR A 1 12.58 8.29 -6.06
N PHE A 2 13.14 9.45 -6.45
CA PHE A 2 14.05 9.59 -7.62
C PHE A 2 15.23 8.59 -7.59
N VAL A 3 15.95 8.48 -6.47
CA VAL A 3 17.07 7.52 -6.33
C VAL A 3 16.64 6.08 -6.58
N LEU A 4 15.44 5.70 -6.10
CA LEU A 4 14.89 4.35 -6.32
C LEU A 4 14.53 4.09 -7.79
N THR A 5 14.13 5.11 -8.53
CA THR A 5 13.89 4.99 -9.99
C THR A 5 15.22 4.71 -10.72
N ILE A 6 16.28 5.44 -10.37
CA ILE A 6 17.64 5.21 -10.92
C ILE A 6 18.15 3.82 -10.50
N PHE A 7 17.91 3.42 -9.24
CA PHE A 7 18.29 2.09 -8.76
C PHE A 7 17.56 0.98 -9.52
N GLY A 8 16.25 1.11 -9.76
CA GLY A 8 15.49 0.17 -10.59
C GLY A 8 16.05 0.06 -12.02
N THR A 9 16.40 1.20 -12.62
CA THR A 9 17.06 1.23 -13.94
C THR A 9 18.41 0.53 -13.90
N PHE A 10 19.20 0.75 -12.85
CA PHE A 10 20.46 0.05 -12.63
C PHE A 10 20.26 -1.47 -12.58
N LEU A 11 19.29 -1.97 -11.78
CA LEU A 11 19.04 -3.40 -11.66
C LEU A 11 18.70 -4.06 -13.01
N THR A 12 17.88 -3.40 -13.84
CA THR A 12 17.47 -3.93 -15.16
C THR A 12 18.58 -3.81 -16.19
N ARG A 13 19.40 -2.75 -16.17
CA ARG A 13 20.46 -2.49 -17.15
C ARG A 13 21.76 -3.22 -16.84
N SER A 14 22.05 -3.47 -15.57
CA SER A 14 23.28 -4.19 -15.18
C SER A 14 23.17 -5.70 -15.41
N GLY A 15 21.96 -6.24 -15.66
CA GLY A 15 21.73 -7.68 -15.79
C GLY A 15 21.98 -8.46 -14.49
N LEU A 16 21.91 -7.77 -13.34
CA LEU A 16 22.11 -8.38 -12.02
C LEU A 16 20.90 -9.22 -11.57
N ILE A 17 19.71 -8.92 -12.11
CA ILE A 17 18.48 -9.65 -11.78
C ILE A 17 18.01 -10.40 -13.03
N ALA A 18 17.71 -11.70 -12.89
CA ALA A 18 17.06 -12.49 -13.91
C ALA A 18 15.59 -12.04 -14.05
N SER A 19 15.30 -11.19 -15.03
CA SER A 19 13.98 -10.66 -15.32
C SER A 19 13.76 -10.58 -16.83
N VAL A 20 12.51 -10.69 -17.27
CA VAL A 20 12.11 -10.45 -18.66
C VAL A 20 12.43 -9.02 -19.15
N HIS A 21 12.68 -8.11 -18.22
CA HIS A 21 13.07 -6.73 -18.48
C HIS A 21 14.58 -6.50 -18.34
N SER A 22 15.37 -7.53 -18.02
CA SER A 22 16.82 -7.40 -17.95
C SER A 22 17.44 -7.40 -19.35
N PHE A 23 18.44 -6.55 -19.52
CA PHE A 23 19.23 -6.48 -20.73
C PHE A 23 20.53 -7.30 -20.57
N ALA A 24 21.22 -7.57 -21.65
CA ALA A 24 22.53 -8.23 -21.60
C ALA A 24 23.48 -7.45 -20.68
N ARG A 25 24.32 -8.18 -19.94
CA ARG A 25 25.36 -7.58 -19.09
C ARG A 25 26.21 -6.60 -19.89
N SER A 26 26.36 -5.38 -19.40
CA SER A 26 27.17 -4.34 -20.02
C SER A 26 27.94 -3.57 -18.97
N ASP A 27 29.04 -2.92 -19.37
CA ASP A 27 29.87 -2.09 -18.49
C ASP A 27 29.17 -0.83 -17.97
N ILE A 28 27.94 -0.55 -18.46
CA ILE A 28 27.13 0.58 -18.01
C ILE A 28 26.81 0.47 -16.50
N GLY A 29 26.74 -0.73 -15.95
CA GLY A 29 26.44 -0.96 -14.53
C GLY A 29 27.34 -0.19 -13.57
N GLN A 30 28.65 -0.11 -13.84
CA GLN A 30 29.59 0.62 -12.99
C GLN A 30 29.31 2.13 -12.95
N TYR A 31 28.88 2.74 -14.06
CA TYR A 31 28.54 4.17 -14.10
C TYR A 31 27.29 4.46 -13.26
N PHE A 32 26.31 3.56 -13.26
CA PHE A 32 25.15 3.66 -12.37
C PHE A 32 25.55 3.58 -10.89
N VAL A 33 26.48 2.71 -10.51
CA VAL A 33 26.98 2.60 -9.13
C VAL A 33 27.58 3.91 -8.68
N TRP A 34 28.49 4.50 -9.46
CA TRP A 34 29.10 5.79 -9.13
C TRP A 34 28.09 6.93 -9.05
N TYR A 35 27.15 6.96 -9.99
CA TYR A 35 26.10 7.97 -9.99
C TYR A 35 25.15 7.83 -8.78
N LEU A 36 24.76 6.62 -8.44
CA LEU A 36 23.94 6.34 -7.24
C LEU A 36 24.69 6.70 -5.96
N ALA A 37 25.97 6.35 -5.85
CA ALA A 37 26.80 6.71 -4.71
C ALA A 37 26.87 8.23 -4.55
N PHE A 38 27.11 8.98 -5.63
CA PHE A 38 27.13 10.44 -5.63
C PHE A 38 25.79 11.02 -5.16
N LEU A 39 24.66 10.51 -5.69
CA LEU A 39 23.33 10.96 -5.30
C LEU A 39 23.03 10.68 -3.83
N ILE A 40 23.30 9.45 -3.36
CA ILE A 40 23.04 9.05 -1.97
C ILE A 40 23.85 9.88 -1.00
N LEU A 41 25.16 10.04 -1.27
CA LEU A 41 26.04 10.86 -0.43
C LEU A 41 25.63 12.34 -0.43
N GLY A 42 25.27 12.88 -1.60
CA GLY A 42 24.81 14.26 -1.73
C GLY A 42 23.50 14.49 -0.96
N ILE A 43 22.53 13.57 -1.07
CA ILE A 43 21.27 13.64 -0.34
C ILE A 43 21.51 13.51 1.16
N ALA A 44 22.35 12.57 1.59
CA ALA A 44 22.69 12.38 3.01
C ALA A 44 23.35 13.64 3.59
N ALA A 45 24.30 14.23 2.89
CA ALA A 45 24.96 15.47 3.31
C ALA A 45 23.96 16.64 3.42
N LEU A 46 23.06 16.81 2.43
CA LEU A 46 22.00 17.81 2.47
C LEU A 46 21.01 17.58 3.61
N MET A 47 20.61 16.34 3.85
CA MET A 47 19.71 16.01 4.95
C MET A 47 20.36 16.30 6.31
N ILE A 48 21.61 15.91 6.52
CA ILE A 48 22.35 16.19 7.76
C ILE A 48 22.46 17.70 7.96
N TRP A 49 22.81 18.45 6.93
CA TRP A 49 22.89 19.89 7.00
C TRP A 49 21.57 20.57 7.33
N ARG A 50 20.44 20.05 6.79
CA ARG A 50 19.10 20.62 6.99
C ARG A 50 18.35 20.02 8.18
N LEU A 51 18.91 19.04 8.89
CA LEU A 51 18.26 18.34 10.01
C LEU A 51 17.62 19.30 11.03
N PRO A 52 18.26 20.43 11.45
CA PRO A 52 17.65 21.36 12.38
C PRO A 52 16.36 22.01 11.86
N ASN A 53 16.25 22.20 10.54
CA ASN A 53 15.10 22.83 9.89
C ASN A 53 13.99 21.85 9.51
N LEU A 54 14.22 20.52 9.68
CA LEU A 54 13.26 19.47 9.36
C LEU A 54 12.34 19.11 10.53
N LYS A 55 12.55 19.71 11.69
CA LYS A 55 11.66 19.52 12.84
C LYS A 55 10.28 20.09 12.53
N SER A 56 9.25 19.28 12.75
CA SER A 56 7.85 19.75 12.66
C SER A 56 7.49 20.55 13.88
N ASP A 57 6.94 21.74 13.69
CA ASP A 57 6.39 22.56 14.77
C ASP A 57 4.96 22.12 15.14
N ASN A 58 4.36 21.23 14.35
CA ASN A 58 3.02 20.72 14.58
C ASN A 58 3.05 19.34 15.21
N GLU A 59 2.39 19.19 16.34
CA GLU A 59 2.17 17.90 16.99
C GLU A 59 0.85 17.27 16.52
N ILE A 60 0.80 15.95 16.48
CA ILE A 60 -0.42 15.22 16.14
C ILE A 60 -1.35 15.27 17.36
N GLU A 61 -2.42 16.06 17.25
CA GLU A 61 -3.36 16.28 18.36
C GLU A 61 -4.21 15.03 18.68
N SER A 62 -4.46 14.16 17.72
CA SER A 62 -5.32 12.99 17.89
C SER A 62 -4.99 11.86 16.93
N LEU A 63 -5.00 10.62 17.43
CA LEU A 63 -4.91 9.41 16.62
C LEU A 63 -6.15 9.22 15.70
N VAL A 64 -7.27 9.86 16.04
CA VAL A 64 -8.48 9.86 15.21
C VAL A 64 -8.57 11.18 14.46
N SER A 65 -7.59 11.41 13.58
CA SER A 65 -7.49 12.61 12.74
C SER A 65 -7.14 12.21 11.30
N ARG A 66 -7.50 13.08 10.35
CA ARG A 66 -7.11 12.89 8.95
C ARG A 66 -5.59 12.93 8.78
N GLU A 67 -4.91 13.77 9.57
CA GLU A 67 -3.44 13.86 9.60
C GLU A 67 -2.80 12.52 9.97
N PHE A 68 -3.31 11.87 11.02
CA PHE A 68 -2.81 10.55 11.42
C PHE A 68 -3.13 9.47 10.37
N ALA A 69 -4.31 9.51 9.74
CA ALA A 69 -4.67 8.58 8.68
C ALA A 69 -3.73 8.71 7.46
N PHE A 70 -3.35 9.93 7.06
CA PHE A 70 -2.36 10.16 6.01
C PHE A 70 -0.96 9.68 6.42
N LEU A 71 -0.55 9.93 7.66
CA LEU A 71 0.72 9.44 8.17
C LEU A 71 0.78 7.92 8.13
N LEU A 72 -0.27 7.25 8.60
CA LEU A 72 -0.36 5.80 8.58
C LEU A 72 -0.35 5.25 7.15
N ASN A 73 -1.08 5.89 6.22
CA ASN A 73 -1.06 5.54 4.81
C ASN A 73 0.36 5.63 4.23
N ASN A 74 1.10 6.69 4.54
CA ASN A 74 2.48 6.86 4.09
C ASN A 74 3.41 5.80 4.69
N TRP A 75 3.21 5.42 5.96
CA TRP A 75 3.97 4.35 6.60
C TRP A 75 3.70 2.98 5.97
N VAL A 76 2.43 2.69 5.63
CA VAL A 76 2.08 1.44 4.92
C VAL A 76 2.75 1.41 3.54
N LEU A 77 2.65 2.51 2.77
CA LEU A 77 3.32 2.63 1.46
C LEU A 77 4.84 2.46 1.57
N LEU A 78 5.46 3.10 2.57
CA LEU A 78 6.89 2.98 2.81
C LEU A 78 7.27 1.54 3.18
N GLY A 79 6.48 0.88 4.03
CA GLY A 79 6.67 -0.52 4.41
C GLY A 79 6.56 -1.46 3.20
N MET A 80 5.55 -1.26 2.35
CA MET A 80 5.39 -2.02 1.10
C MET A 80 6.59 -1.81 0.16
N MET A 81 7.04 -0.57 0.01
CA MET A 81 8.21 -0.24 -0.81
C MET A 81 9.47 -0.94 -0.29
N VAL A 82 9.75 -0.86 1.00
CA VAL A 82 10.92 -1.51 1.63
C VAL A 82 10.84 -3.02 1.49
N PHE A 83 9.67 -3.60 1.73
CA PHE A 83 9.46 -5.04 1.55
C PHE A 83 9.76 -5.50 0.12
N VAL A 84 9.18 -4.81 -0.89
CA VAL A 84 9.40 -5.14 -2.30
C VAL A 84 10.86 -4.96 -2.67
N LEU A 85 11.51 -3.90 -2.19
CA LEU A 85 12.93 -3.66 -2.43
C LEU A 85 13.80 -4.81 -1.89
N ILE A 86 13.58 -5.22 -0.63
CA ILE A 86 14.33 -6.32 -0.01
C ILE A 86 14.05 -7.64 -0.76
N ALA A 87 12.78 -7.95 -1.04
CA ALA A 87 12.41 -9.18 -1.72
C ALA A 87 12.98 -9.27 -3.16
N THR A 88 12.98 -8.14 -3.89
CA THR A 88 13.50 -8.06 -5.24
C THR A 88 15.04 -8.16 -5.29
N THR A 89 15.72 -7.65 -4.28
CA THR A 89 17.19 -7.73 -4.19
C THR A 89 17.69 -8.96 -3.44
N PHE A 90 16.79 -9.73 -2.86
CA PHE A 90 17.14 -10.93 -2.07
C PHE A 90 17.99 -11.96 -2.82
N PRO A 91 17.75 -12.26 -4.12
CA PRO A 91 18.60 -13.16 -4.89
C PRO A 91 20.07 -12.75 -4.88
N LEU A 92 20.37 -11.43 -5.02
CA LEU A 92 21.74 -10.92 -5.00
C LEU A 92 22.40 -11.12 -3.63
N PHE A 93 21.66 -10.90 -2.55
CA PHE A 93 22.18 -11.12 -1.19
C PHE A 93 22.38 -12.61 -0.88
N SER A 94 21.47 -13.48 -1.34
CA SER A 94 21.57 -14.93 -1.13
C SER A 94 22.77 -15.51 -1.90
N GLU A 95 23.00 -15.09 -3.13
CA GLU A 95 24.15 -15.49 -3.94
C GLU A 95 25.47 -15.04 -3.28
N TRP A 96 25.52 -13.78 -2.82
CA TRP A 96 26.71 -13.24 -2.15
C TRP A 96 27.05 -13.92 -0.82
N LEU A 97 26.02 -14.27 0.00
CA LEU A 97 26.22 -14.85 1.33
C LEU A 97 26.37 -16.38 1.33
N ARG A 98 25.67 -17.07 0.42
CA ARG A 98 25.54 -18.53 0.40
C ARG A 98 26.07 -19.19 -0.86
N GLY A 99 26.38 -18.40 -1.91
CA GLY A 99 26.77 -18.92 -3.21
C GLY A 99 25.59 -19.49 -4.04
N GLU A 100 24.36 -19.36 -3.56
CA GLU A 100 23.15 -19.85 -4.23
C GLU A 100 22.16 -18.71 -4.43
N GLU A 101 21.63 -18.60 -5.65
CA GLU A 101 20.59 -17.61 -5.99
C GLU A 101 19.21 -18.12 -5.55
N VAL A 102 18.64 -17.53 -4.50
CA VAL A 102 17.30 -17.85 -4.01
C VAL A 102 16.31 -16.81 -4.53
N THR A 103 15.48 -17.19 -5.49
CA THR A 103 14.41 -16.33 -6.03
C THR A 103 13.13 -16.51 -5.24
N VAL A 104 12.39 -15.40 -5.05
CA VAL A 104 11.07 -15.40 -4.40
C VAL A 104 9.98 -15.25 -5.46
N GLY A 105 9.02 -16.18 -5.44
CA GLY A 105 7.94 -16.25 -6.42
C GLY A 105 6.74 -15.36 -6.07
N PRO A 106 5.73 -15.28 -6.97
CA PRO A 106 4.52 -14.46 -6.78
C PRO A 106 3.74 -14.79 -5.50
N GLY A 107 3.74 -16.06 -5.06
CA GLY A 107 3.07 -16.48 -3.82
C GLY A 107 3.61 -15.75 -2.59
N PHE A 108 4.95 -15.59 -2.51
CA PHE A 108 5.57 -14.84 -1.42
C PHE A 108 5.15 -13.37 -1.40
N TYR A 109 5.15 -12.71 -2.58
CA TYR A 109 4.70 -11.32 -2.67
C TYR A 109 3.23 -11.17 -2.30
N ASN A 110 2.35 -11.99 -2.85
CA ASN A 110 0.92 -11.91 -2.63
C ASN A 110 0.54 -12.09 -1.16
N LYS A 111 1.24 -12.99 -0.45
CA LYS A 111 1.04 -13.25 0.98
C LYS A 111 1.13 -11.98 1.84
N TRP A 112 2.02 -11.05 1.50
CA TRP A 112 2.25 -9.82 2.24
C TRP A 112 1.60 -8.61 1.61
N MET A 113 1.66 -8.50 0.28
CA MET A 113 1.17 -7.33 -0.44
C MET A 113 -0.35 -7.26 -0.48
N VAL A 114 -1.06 -8.39 -0.55
CA VAL A 114 -2.52 -8.39 -0.58
C VAL A 114 -3.10 -7.85 0.72
N PRO A 115 -2.73 -8.33 1.93
CA PRO A 115 -3.22 -7.75 3.18
C PRO A 115 -2.86 -6.26 3.34
N LEU A 116 -1.63 -5.88 3.03
CA LEU A 116 -1.19 -4.48 3.11
C LEU A 116 -1.93 -3.59 2.11
N GLY A 117 -2.20 -4.11 0.90
CA GLY A 117 -3.00 -3.41 -0.11
C GLY A 117 -4.45 -3.19 0.33
N ILE A 118 -5.06 -4.16 1.01
CA ILE A 118 -6.40 -4.02 1.60
C ILE A 118 -6.39 -2.94 2.70
N VAL A 119 -5.38 -2.94 3.57
CA VAL A 119 -5.23 -1.90 4.61
C VAL A 119 -5.08 -0.52 3.96
N LEU A 120 -4.25 -0.39 2.93
CA LEU A 120 -4.04 0.85 2.19
C LEU A 120 -5.34 1.35 1.56
N LEU A 121 -6.07 0.44 0.91
CA LEU A 121 -7.36 0.73 0.29
C LEU A 121 -8.39 1.19 1.34
N PHE A 122 -8.46 0.52 2.49
CA PHE A 122 -9.32 0.91 3.59
C PHE A 122 -8.99 2.31 4.12
N LEU A 123 -7.70 2.61 4.31
CA LEU A 123 -7.25 3.94 4.74
C LEU A 123 -7.59 5.03 3.72
N ALA A 124 -7.50 4.73 2.42
CA ALA A 124 -7.90 5.65 1.36
C ALA A 124 -9.41 6.00 1.41
N GLY A 125 -10.27 5.03 1.76
CA GLY A 125 -11.70 5.27 1.95
C GLY A 125 -12.03 5.94 3.28
N LEU A 126 -11.23 5.69 4.32
CA LEU A 126 -11.44 6.27 5.65
C LEU A 126 -11.02 7.74 5.71
N GLY A 127 -9.95 8.13 5.02
CA GLY A 127 -9.38 9.47 5.05
C GLY A 127 -10.38 10.60 4.78
N PRO A 128 -11.19 10.55 3.71
CA PRO A 128 -12.19 11.57 3.41
C PRO A 128 -13.25 11.74 4.49
N LEU A 129 -13.59 10.67 5.22
CA LEU A 129 -14.65 10.66 6.24
C LEU A 129 -14.22 11.26 7.58
N ILE A 130 -12.92 11.32 7.84
CA ILE A 130 -12.37 11.84 9.11
C ILE A 130 -12.19 13.36 9.04
N ALA A 131 -12.54 14.05 10.13
CA ALA A 131 -12.28 15.47 10.27
C ALA A 131 -10.77 15.76 10.33
N TRP A 132 -10.35 16.96 9.89
CA TRP A 132 -8.93 17.31 9.73
C TRP A 132 -8.12 17.14 11.03
N ARG A 133 -8.49 17.76 12.12
CA ARG A 133 -7.73 17.73 13.39
C ARG A 133 -8.31 16.77 14.42
N LYS A 134 -9.61 16.84 14.65
CA LYS A 134 -10.28 16.07 15.70
C LYS A 134 -11.65 15.59 15.24
N ALA A 135 -11.86 14.30 15.16
CA ALA A 135 -13.16 13.72 14.87
C ALA A 135 -13.87 13.37 16.17
N THR A 136 -15.14 13.77 16.31
CA THR A 136 -16.00 13.27 17.37
C THR A 136 -16.51 11.89 16.98
N GLY A 137 -16.36 10.88 17.86
CA GLY A 137 -16.69 9.50 17.56
C GLY A 137 -18.10 9.28 17.01
N SER A 138 -19.10 10.00 17.53
CA SER A 138 -20.48 9.93 17.05
C SER A 138 -20.66 10.45 15.61
N LYS A 139 -19.94 11.49 15.22
CA LYS A 139 -19.98 12.04 13.85
C LYS A 139 -19.27 11.07 12.87
N LEU A 140 -18.13 10.53 13.29
CA LEU A 140 -17.41 9.54 12.49
C LEU A 140 -18.24 8.28 12.27
N LEU A 141 -18.85 7.75 13.34
CA LEU A 141 -19.73 6.57 13.24
C LEU A 141 -20.87 6.80 12.25
N ARG A 142 -21.55 7.93 12.30
CA ARG A 142 -22.63 8.28 11.35
C ARG A 142 -22.11 8.40 9.91
N ALA A 143 -20.90 8.94 9.72
CA ALA A 143 -20.29 9.04 8.39
C ALA A 143 -19.92 7.67 7.83
N LEU A 144 -19.55 6.71 8.68
CA LEU A 144 -19.16 5.36 8.30
C LEU A 144 -20.36 4.44 7.99
N LEU A 145 -21.55 4.70 8.57
CA LEU A 145 -22.71 3.79 8.44
C LEU A 145 -23.06 3.48 6.98
N PHE A 146 -23.15 4.47 6.11
CA PHE A 146 -23.49 4.27 4.71
C PHE A 146 -22.40 3.52 3.94
N PRO A 147 -21.12 3.93 3.94
CA PRO A 147 -20.06 3.21 3.23
C PRO A 147 -19.85 1.78 3.73
N VAL A 148 -19.92 1.56 5.05
CA VAL A 148 -19.82 0.21 5.63
C VAL A 148 -21.01 -0.64 5.21
N GLY A 149 -22.23 -0.08 5.24
CA GLY A 149 -23.43 -0.77 4.76
C GLY A 149 -23.30 -1.23 3.31
N VAL A 150 -22.78 -0.38 2.42
CA VAL A 150 -22.51 -0.74 1.01
C VAL A 150 -21.45 -1.84 0.91
N GLY A 151 -20.35 -1.73 1.65
CA GLY A 151 -19.30 -2.76 1.68
C GLY A 151 -19.83 -4.12 2.14
N VAL A 152 -20.59 -4.14 3.24
CA VAL A 152 -21.23 -5.36 3.75
C VAL A 152 -22.24 -5.95 2.75
N SER A 153 -23.05 -5.11 2.09
CA SER A 153 -23.98 -5.57 1.06
C SER A 153 -23.25 -6.25 -0.10
N VAL A 154 -22.13 -5.70 -0.56
CA VAL A 154 -21.31 -6.31 -1.61
C VAL A 154 -20.69 -7.62 -1.14
N ALA A 155 -20.20 -7.70 0.11
CA ALA A 155 -19.70 -8.96 0.68
C ALA A 155 -20.77 -10.04 0.71
N VAL A 156 -22.00 -9.70 1.12
CA VAL A 156 -23.15 -10.63 1.14
C VAL A 156 -23.53 -11.07 -0.28
N LEU A 157 -23.61 -10.14 -1.23
CA LEU A 157 -23.88 -10.47 -2.63
C LEU A 157 -22.81 -11.38 -3.22
N GLN A 158 -21.56 -11.15 -2.91
CA GLN A 158 -20.46 -12.02 -3.34
C GLN A 158 -20.56 -13.41 -2.68
N ALA A 159 -20.91 -13.48 -1.40
CA ALA A 159 -21.10 -14.74 -0.71
C ALA A 159 -22.24 -15.58 -1.34
N LEU A 160 -23.31 -14.94 -1.79
CA LEU A 160 -24.48 -15.61 -2.37
C LEU A 160 -24.30 -15.97 -3.84
N PHE A 161 -23.69 -15.10 -4.62
CA PHE A 161 -23.66 -15.18 -6.09
C PHE A 161 -22.24 -15.26 -6.68
N GLY A 162 -21.22 -14.90 -5.92
CA GLY A 162 -19.86 -14.75 -6.41
C GLY A 162 -19.28 -16.01 -7.06
N ALA A 163 -19.51 -17.17 -6.47
CA ALA A 163 -19.05 -18.45 -7.03
C ALA A 163 -19.65 -18.74 -8.43
N ARG A 164 -20.92 -18.36 -8.64
CA ARG A 164 -21.61 -18.53 -9.94
C ARG A 164 -21.10 -17.57 -11.01
N LEU A 165 -20.60 -16.40 -10.59
CA LEU A 165 -20.06 -15.36 -11.46
C LEU A 165 -18.55 -15.51 -11.71
N GLY A 166 -17.89 -16.55 -11.16
CA GLY A 166 -16.45 -16.76 -11.28
C GLY A 166 -15.60 -15.97 -10.26
N TYR A 167 -16.26 -15.33 -9.27
CA TYR A 167 -15.60 -14.56 -8.20
C TYR A 167 -15.94 -15.16 -6.82
N PRO A 168 -15.40 -16.33 -6.46
CA PRO A 168 -15.70 -16.98 -5.19
C PRO A 168 -15.31 -16.07 -4.02
N PRO A 169 -16.12 -16.02 -2.93
CA PRO A 169 -15.85 -15.17 -1.77
C PRO A 169 -14.63 -15.64 -0.99
N VAL A 170 -14.37 -16.93 -1.00
CA VAL A 170 -13.25 -17.58 -0.33
C VAL A 170 -12.54 -18.48 -1.33
N VAL A 171 -11.20 -18.40 -1.35
CA VAL A 171 -10.35 -19.24 -2.18
C VAL A 171 -9.48 -20.08 -1.26
N ALA A 172 -9.46 -21.39 -1.47
CA ALA A 172 -8.62 -22.27 -0.67
C ALA A 172 -7.15 -21.86 -0.82
N PRO A 173 -6.38 -21.77 0.30
CA PRO A 173 -4.96 -21.47 0.22
C PRO A 173 -4.23 -22.57 -0.57
N THR A 174 -3.41 -22.15 -1.51
CA THR A 174 -2.62 -23.07 -2.38
C THR A 174 -1.38 -23.60 -1.68
N GLU A 175 -0.97 -22.98 -0.59
CA GLU A 175 0.23 -23.35 0.17
C GLU A 175 -0.17 -23.89 1.54
N ILE A 176 0.41 -25.02 1.92
CA ILE A 176 0.28 -25.60 3.27
C ILE A 176 1.37 -25.00 4.13
N TYR A 177 1.01 -24.40 5.23
CA TYR A 177 1.94 -23.79 6.17
C TYR A 177 2.01 -24.61 7.46
N ASP A 178 3.17 -25.14 7.78
CA ASP A 178 3.40 -25.94 8.99
C ASP A 178 3.54 -25.10 10.28
N THR A 179 3.46 -23.77 10.13
CA THR A 179 3.65 -22.84 11.25
C THR A 179 2.34 -22.13 11.59
N SER A 180 2.08 -21.84 12.87
CA SER A 180 0.88 -21.08 13.30
C SER A 180 0.72 -19.73 12.60
N THR A 181 1.82 -19.01 12.38
CA THR A 181 1.84 -17.76 11.62
C THR A 181 1.47 -17.99 10.15
N GLY A 182 1.91 -19.09 9.56
CA GLY A 182 1.56 -19.50 8.22
C GLY A 182 0.07 -19.78 8.08
N THR A 183 -0.52 -20.47 9.05
CA THR A 183 -1.97 -20.75 9.09
C THR A 183 -2.80 -19.46 9.10
N VAL A 184 -2.43 -18.48 9.94
CA VAL A 184 -3.12 -17.17 9.98
C VAL A 184 -3.03 -16.46 8.63
N LEU A 185 -1.86 -16.42 8.02
CA LEU A 185 -1.67 -15.80 6.70
C LEU A 185 -2.43 -16.53 5.60
N ALA A 186 -2.54 -17.85 5.67
CA ALA A 186 -3.35 -18.64 4.75
C ALA A 186 -4.84 -18.28 4.85
N TRP A 187 -5.37 -18.12 6.06
CA TRP A 187 -6.74 -17.67 6.28
C TRP A 187 -6.98 -16.25 5.77
N ILE A 188 -6.05 -15.32 6.02
CA ILE A 188 -6.13 -13.96 5.48
C ILE A 188 -6.18 -13.98 3.95
N SER A 189 -5.32 -14.79 3.32
CA SER A 189 -5.30 -14.94 1.87
C SER A 189 -6.59 -15.57 1.34
N ALA A 190 -7.14 -16.57 2.06
CA ALA A 190 -8.37 -17.24 1.67
C ALA A 190 -9.60 -16.31 1.62
N VAL A 191 -9.70 -15.37 2.56
CA VAL A 191 -10.82 -14.40 2.61
C VAL A 191 -10.51 -13.09 1.86
N ALA A 192 -9.30 -12.92 1.34
CA ALA A 192 -8.89 -11.71 0.64
C ALA A 192 -9.85 -11.30 -0.50
N PRO A 193 -10.43 -12.20 -1.31
CA PRO A 193 -11.36 -11.81 -2.36
C PRO A 193 -12.56 -11.05 -1.81
N VAL A 194 -13.27 -11.60 -0.81
CA VAL A 194 -14.47 -10.96 -0.27
C VAL A 194 -14.13 -9.66 0.45
N VAL A 195 -13.03 -9.61 1.19
CA VAL A 195 -12.57 -8.40 1.88
C VAL A 195 -12.17 -7.31 0.88
N SER A 196 -11.50 -7.68 -0.21
CA SER A 196 -11.10 -6.72 -1.27
C SER A 196 -12.32 -6.10 -1.95
N PHE A 197 -13.29 -6.89 -2.39
CA PHE A 197 -14.52 -6.36 -3.02
C PHE A 197 -15.32 -5.49 -2.07
N ALA A 198 -15.49 -5.93 -0.81
CA ALA A 198 -16.17 -5.15 0.21
C ALA A 198 -15.46 -3.80 0.48
N THR A 199 -14.13 -3.83 0.56
CA THR A 199 -13.32 -2.62 0.79
C THR A 199 -13.36 -1.69 -0.41
N CYS A 200 -13.31 -2.20 -1.65
CA CYS A 200 -13.50 -1.40 -2.86
C CYS A 200 -14.86 -0.69 -2.85
N ALA A 201 -15.93 -1.42 -2.54
CA ALA A 201 -17.27 -0.86 -2.45
C ALA A 201 -17.39 0.20 -1.34
N PHE A 202 -16.77 -0.05 -0.19
CA PHE A 202 -16.65 0.92 0.90
C PHE A 202 -15.95 2.21 0.45
N VAL A 203 -14.82 2.11 -0.26
CA VAL A 203 -14.07 3.27 -0.75
C VAL A 203 -14.89 4.08 -1.74
N LEU A 204 -15.50 3.41 -2.73
CA LEU A 204 -16.35 4.07 -3.72
C LEU A 204 -17.53 4.79 -3.07
N ALA A 205 -18.18 4.16 -2.09
CA ALA A 205 -19.27 4.76 -1.35
C ALA A 205 -18.81 5.95 -0.50
N SER A 206 -17.62 5.86 0.13
CA SER A 206 -17.02 6.93 0.93
C SER A 206 -16.74 8.17 0.08
N VAL A 207 -16.05 7.97 -1.04
CA VAL A 207 -15.71 9.05 -1.97
C VAL A 207 -16.98 9.66 -2.57
N GLY A 208 -17.93 8.83 -3.00
CA GLY A 208 -19.23 9.28 -3.54
C GLY A 208 -20.03 10.08 -2.52
N GLN A 209 -20.06 9.65 -1.26
CA GLN A 209 -20.72 10.37 -0.17
C GLN A 209 -20.12 11.76 0.06
N GLU A 210 -18.80 11.88 0.10
CA GLU A 210 -18.14 13.17 0.31
C GLU A 210 -18.27 14.08 -0.91
N PHE A 211 -18.19 13.52 -2.11
CA PHE A 211 -18.47 14.29 -3.33
C PHE A 211 -19.90 14.85 -3.32
N TRP A 212 -20.89 14.03 -3.00
CA TRP A 212 -22.29 14.43 -2.92
C TRP A 212 -22.53 15.51 -1.86
N ARG A 213 -21.87 15.39 -0.69
CA ARG A 213 -21.90 16.43 0.35
C ARG A 213 -21.38 17.76 -0.17
N GLY A 214 -20.23 17.73 -0.86
CA GLY A 214 -19.63 18.93 -1.47
C GLY A 214 -20.56 19.60 -2.48
N VAL A 215 -21.16 18.81 -3.38
CA VAL A 215 -22.15 19.31 -4.37
C VAL A 215 -23.35 19.96 -3.69
N ARG A 216 -23.91 19.30 -2.68
CA ARG A 216 -25.09 19.80 -1.95
C ARG A 216 -24.80 21.13 -1.24
N VAL A 217 -23.64 21.28 -0.59
CA VAL A 217 -23.23 22.52 0.06
C VAL A 217 -23.11 23.66 -0.97
N ARG A 218 -22.51 23.38 -2.13
CA ARG A 218 -22.32 24.37 -3.19
C ARG A 218 -23.63 24.81 -3.84
N MET A 219 -24.54 23.87 -4.10
CA MET A 219 -25.88 24.20 -4.61
C MET A 219 -26.69 25.02 -3.60
N GLY A 220 -26.58 24.72 -2.30
CA GLY A 220 -27.25 25.50 -1.27
C GLY A 220 -26.68 26.91 -1.05
N ALA A 221 -25.42 27.14 -1.42
CA ALA A 221 -24.82 28.49 -1.44
C ALA A 221 -25.35 29.30 -2.64
N LEU A 222 -25.35 28.69 -3.84
CA LEU A 222 -25.85 29.34 -5.07
C LEU A 222 -27.35 29.67 -5.02
N ALA A 223 -28.15 28.92 -4.27
CA ALA A 223 -29.58 29.19 -4.11
C ALA A 223 -29.89 30.36 -3.15
N LYS A 224 -28.89 30.94 -2.49
CA LYS A 224 -29.02 32.06 -1.57
C LYS A 224 -28.47 33.39 -2.13
N GLU A 225 -27.79 33.32 -3.29
CA GLU A 225 -27.44 34.48 -4.13
C GLU A 225 -28.57 34.82 -5.11
#